data_5a3a1741f24a88e55bdbaa81cbf239b1
#
_entry.id   5a3a1741f24a88e55bdbaa81cbf239b1
#
_cell.length_a   1.000
_cell.length_b   1.000
_cell.length_c   1.000
_cell.angle_alpha   90.00
_cell.angle_beta   90.00
_cell.angle_gamma   90.00
#
_symmetry.space_group_name_H-M   'P 1'
#
loop_
_entity.id
_entity.type
_entity.pdbx_description
1 polymer ?
#
loop_
_entity_poly.entity_id
_entity_poly.type
_entity_poly.pdbx_seq_one_letter_code
_entity_poly.pdbx_strand_id
1 'polypeptide(L)'
;KVLKDLATVFRGIMYWINGQVVAVQDSPKESVFTFTQGNVVDGLFNYEGQSDRVSLNRVNVSYSEPDKSYSKEVVTVDNLDNIVEKNRVLTQDIVAFGCTSRGQAIRAGKWYLETNARENEIIKFETGSNGSFIVPGDIISVQDQEKDLVQFSGRVSNTGTRDTDTIPLDRDITLQTGSSYVLHVYFAGGAAYLNQ
;
A
#
# COMPACT_ATOMS: atom_id res chain seq x y z
N LYS A 1 6.97 5.08 22.36
CA LYS A 1 5.69 4.42 22.64
C LYS A 1 4.53 5.37 22.39
N VAL A 2 4.46 6.55 23.03
CA VAL A 2 3.36 7.51 22.91
C VAL A 2 3.04 7.89 21.45
N LEU A 3 4.05 8.16 20.63
CA LEU A 3 3.84 8.50 19.20
C LEU A 3 3.20 7.36 18.41
N LYS A 4 3.58 6.11 18.70
CA LYS A 4 2.94 4.96 18.06
C LYS A 4 1.49 4.80 18.49
N ASP A 5 1.20 4.98 19.77
CA ASP A 5 -0.15 4.90 20.31
C ASP A 5 -1.04 6.00 19.71
N LEU A 6 -0.50 7.24 19.55
CA LEU A 6 -1.20 8.34 18.87
C LEU A 6 -1.41 8.07 17.37
N ALA A 7 -0.47 7.43 16.67
CA ALA A 7 -0.62 7.09 15.26
C ALA A 7 -1.81 6.17 15.01
N THR A 8 -2.12 5.28 15.95
CA THR A 8 -3.29 4.39 15.83
C THR A 8 -4.63 5.13 15.85
N VAL A 9 -4.69 6.30 16.48
CA VAL A 9 -5.93 7.10 16.59
C VAL A 9 -6.37 7.62 15.22
N PHE A 10 -5.44 8.09 14.39
CA PHE A 10 -5.73 8.61 13.06
C PHE A 10 -5.41 7.62 11.93
N ARG A 11 -5.08 6.36 12.26
CA ARG A 11 -4.75 5.29 11.29
C ARG A 11 -3.62 5.71 10.37
N GLY A 12 -2.46 5.98 10.95
CA GLY A 12 -1.33 6.44 10.19
C GLY A 12 -0.02 5.98 10.80
N ILE A 13 1.04 6.45 10.19
CA ILE A 13 2.40 6.24 10.64
C ILE A 13 3.03 7.56 11.07
N MET A 14 3.92 7.47 12.04
CA MET A 14 4.77 8.59 12.44
C MET A 14 6.23 8.20 12.32
N TYR A 15 7.01 9.05 11.70
CA TYR A 15 8.44 8.84 11.56
C TYR A 15 9.21 10.14 11.76
N TRP A 16 10.50 9.99 11.99
CA TRP A 16 11.40 11.12 12.20
C TRP A 16 12.23 11.37 10.95
N ILE A 17 12.19 12.58 10.40
CA ILE A 17 12.98 13.00 9.26
C ILE A 17 13.42 14.45 9.43
N ASN A 18 14.67 14.75 9.09
CA ASN A 18 15.24 16.10 9.12
C ASN A 18 15.01 16.87 10.43
N GLY A 19 15.07 16.17 11.58
CA GLY A 19 14.87 16.79 12.89
C GLY A 19 13.40 17.05 13.24
N GLN A 20 12.45 16.57 12.47
CA GLN A 20 11.02 16.75 12.68
C GLN A 20 10.28 15.42 12.73
N VAL A 21 9.17 15.37 13.48
CA VAL A 21 8.22 14.27 13.45
C VAL A 21 7.20 14.53 12.35
N VAL A 22 7.12 13.62 11.40
CA VAL A 22 6.13 13.65 10.34
C VAL A 22 5.07 12.61 10.62
N ALA A 23 3.80 13.00 10.49
CA ALA A 23 2.66 12.13 10.62
C ALA A 23 1.96 12.01 9.26
N VAL A 24 1.75 10.79 8.80
CA VAL A 24 1.08 10.49 7.54
C VAL A 24 -0.11 9.59 7.82
N GLN A 25 -1.28 9.99 7.36
CA GLN A 25 -2.48 9.19 7.47
C GLN A 25 -2.50 8.13 6.36
N ASP A 26 -2.88 6.91 6.73
CA ASP A 26 -3.19 5.85 5.78
C ASP A 26 -4.54 6.15 5.13
N SER A 27 -4.47 6.65 3.90
CA SER A 27 -5.62 7.06 3.10
C SER A 27 -5.33 6.83 1.63
N PRO A 28 -6.35 6.55 0.79
CA PRO A 28 -6.18 6.43 -0.65
C PRO A 28 -5.53 7.69 -1.23
N LYS A 29 -4.43 7.52 -1.96
CA LYS A 29 -3.69 8.57 -2.66
C LYS A 29 -3.27 8.03 -4.01
N GLU A 30 -2.94 8.92 -4.93
CA GLU A 30 -2.29 8.53 -6.17
C GLU A 30 -0.86 8.04 -5.92
N SER A 31 -0.39 7.12 -6.75
CA SER A 31 0.98 6.62 -6.65
C SER A 31 1.97 7.73 -7.04
N VAL A 32 2.99 7.91 -6.19
CA VAL A 32 4.04 8.90 -6.41
C VAL A 32 5.02 8.43 -7.49
N PHE A 33 5.25 7.12 -7.56
CA PHE A 33 6.21 6.53 -8.47
C PHE A 33 5.86 5.09 -8.82
N THR A 34 6.25 4.65 -10.02
CA THR A 34 6.08 3.27 -10.48
C THR A 34 7.45 2.58 -10.55
N PHE A 35 7.61 1.50 -9.77
CA PHE A 35 8.77 0.63 -9.85
C PHE A 35 8.50 -0.51 -10.82
N THR A 36 9.48 -0.73 -11.68
CA THR A 36 9.47 -1.79 -12.70
C THR A 36 10.83 -2.49 -12.67
N GLN A 37 10.95 -3.63 -13.33
CA GLN A 37 12.25 -4.31 -13.47
C GLN A 37 13.35 -3.42 -14.09
N GLY A 38 12.97 -2.40 -14.85
CA GLY A 38 13.93 -1.48 -15.49
C GLY A 38 14.57 -0.45 -14.54
N ASN A 39 13.95 -0.17 -13.38
CA ASN A 39 14.43 0.84 -12.42
C ASN A 39 14.71 0.29 -11.02
N VAL A 40 14.66 -1.03 -10.87
CA VAL A 40 15.02 -1.79 -9.67
C VAL A 40 16.37 -2.47 -9.91
N VAL A 41 17.18 -2.62 -8.86
CA VAL A 41 18.49 -3.28 -8.94
C VAL A 41 18.28 -4.75 -9.33
N ASP A 42 19.02 -5.20 -10.33
CA ASP A 42 18.93 -6.53 -10.93
C ASP A 42 17.52 -6.92 -11.43
N GLY A 43 16.56 -5.98 -11.43
CA GLY A 43 15.18 -6.25 -11.81
C GLY A 43 14.43 -7.18 -10.87
N LEU A 44 14.90 -7.38 -9.64
CA LEU A 44 14.39 -8.38 -8.72
C LEU A 44 13.42 -7.80 -7.70
N PHE A 45 12.24 -8.43 -7.60
CA PHE A 45 11.26 -8.21 -6.55
C PHE A 45 11.15 -9.47 -5.68
N ASN A 46 11.28 -9.32 -4.38
CA ASN A 46 11.12 -10.41 -3.43
C ASN A 46 9.77 -10.26 -2.74
N TYR A 47 8.93 -11.28 -2.83
CA TYR A 47 7.59 -11.31 -2.25
C TYR A 47 7.57 -12.14 -0.97
N GLU A 48 7.11 -11.53 0.11
CA GLU A 48 6.84 -12.21 1.36
C GLU A 48 5.33 -12.14 1.62
N GLY A 49 4.62 -13.24 1.41
CA GLY A 49 3.19 -13.33 1.67
C GLY A 49 2.90 -13.73 3.12
N GLN A 50 1.80 -13.24 3.68
CA GLN A 50 1.25 -13.82 4.89
C GLN A 50 0.64 -15.19 4.55
N SER A 51 0.91 -16.19 5.40
CA SER A 51 0.22 -17.47 5.29
C SER A 51 -1.29 -17.24 5.52
N ASP A 52 -2.13 -17.95 4.78
CA ASP A 52 -3.59 -18.00 5.00
C ASP A 52 -4.00 -18.32 6.44
N ARG A 53 -3.09 -18.90 7.22
CA ARG A 53 -3.28 -19.19 8.64
C ARG A 53 -3.33 -17.95 9.52
N VAL A 54 -2.80 -16.82 9.05
CA VAL A 54 -2.70 -15.56 9.80
C VAL A 54 -3.79 -14.56 9.40
N SER A 55 -4.55 -14.85 8.35
CA SER A 55 -5.65 -13.97 7.92
C SER A 55 -6.76 -13.94 8.98
N LEU A 56 -6.81 -12.83 9.71
CA LEU A 56 -7.79 -12.58 10.77
C LEU A 56 -9.18 -12.32 10.18
N ASN A 57 -10.21 -12.83 10.86
CA ASN A 57 -11.59 -12.59 10.47
C ASN A 57 -12.51 -12.16 11.62
N ARG A 58 -11.96 -12.08 12.84
CA ARG A 58 -12.63 -11.50 14.00
C ARG A 58 -11.67 -10.63 14.78
N VAL A 59 -12.13 -9.48 15.23
CA VAL A 59 -11.36 -8.58 16.10
C VAL A 59 -12.21 -8.16 17.28
N ASN A 60 -11.66 -8.31 18.49
CA ASN A 60 -12.22 -7.74 19.70
C ASN A 60 -11.55 -6.41 19.98
N VAL A 61 -12.30 -5.33 19.87
CA VAL A 61 -11.80 -3.97 20.07
C VAL A 61 -12.16 -3.49 21.45
N SER A 62 -11.17 -3.23 22.27
CA SER A 62 -11.33 -2.63 23.60
C SER A 62 -11.33 -1.12 23.49
N TYR A 63 -12.28 -0.45 24.15
CA TYR A 63 -12.41 1.00 24.23
C TYR A 63 -12.87 1.42 25.62
N SER A 64 -12.88 2.73 25.92
CA SER A 64 -13.35 3.26 27.20
C SER A 64 -14.73 3.85 27.06
N GLU A 65 -15.72 3.37 27.82
CA GLU A 65 -17.11 3.81 27.74
C GLU A 65 -17.37 4.96 28.73
N PRO A 66 -17.66 6.18 28.27
CA PRO A 66 -17.87 7.35 29.15
C PRO A 66 -19.04 7.17 30.12
N ASP A 67 -20.14 6.59 29.65
CA ASP A 67 -21.35 6.39 30.45
C ASP A 67 -21.13 5.40 31.61
N LYS A 68 -20.06 4.62 31.55
CA LYS A 68 -19.66 3.68 32.60
C LYS A 68 -18.38 4.11 33.33
N SER A 69 -18.22 5.39 33.56
CA SER A 69 -17.03 5.96 34.24
C SER A 69 -15.71 5.57 33.56
N TYR A 70 -15.69 5.57 32.21
CA TYR A 70 -14.54 5.19 31.40
C TYR A 70 -14.06 3.75 31.61
N SER A 71 -14.94 2.87 32.08
CA SER A 71 -14.59 1.45 32.18
C SER A 71 -14.25 0.88 30.80
N LYS A 72 -13.40 -0.15 30.81
CA LYS A 72 -13.01 -0.85 29.60
C LYS A 72 -14.16 -1.74 29.12
N GLU A 73 -14.64 -1.47 27.92
CA GLU A 73 -15.63 -2.27 27.21
C GLU A 73 -15.00 -2.90 25.97
N VAL A 74 -15.61 -3.98 25.48
CA VAL A 74 -15.14 -4.71 24.30
C VAL A 74 -16.27 -4.81 23.31
N VAL A 75 -15.97 -4.53 22.05
CA VAL A 75 -16.87 -4.79 20.91
C VAL A 75 -16.22 -5.76 19.94
N THR A 76 -16.95 -6.78 19.54
CA THR A 76 -16.50 -7.77 18.55
C THR A 76 -16.94 -7.32 17.16
N VAL A 77 -16.03 -7.40 16.21
CA VAL A 77 -16.26 -7.11 14.78
C VAL A 77 -15.85 -8.32 13.98
N ASP A 78 -16.73 -8.78 13.12
CA ASP A 78 -16.55 -9.97 12.30
C ASP A 78 -16.52 -9.62 10.81
N ASN A 79 -15.68 -10.32 10.05
CA ASN A 79 -15.78 -10.45 8.60
C ASN A 79 -16.47 -11.79 8.30
N LEU A 80 -17.80 -11.75 8.16
CA LEU A 80 -18.63 -12.94 8.00
C LEU A 80 -18.29 -13.72 6.73
N ASP A 81 -18.02 -13.02 5.62
CA ASP A 81 -17.72 -13.64 4.33
C ASP A 81 -16.43 -14.49 4.44
N ASN A 82 -15.40 -13.93 5.06
CA ASN A 82 -14.14 -14.64 5.28
C ASN A 82 -14.29 -15.81 6.29
N ILE A 83 -15.16 -15.68 7.30
CA ILE A 83 -15.45 -16.77 8.24
C ILE A 83 -16.11 -17.94 7.52
N VAL A 84 -17.08 -17.66 6.64
CA VAL A 84 -17.78 -18.67 5.86
C VAL A 84 -16.84 -19.34 4.87
N GLU A 85 -16.04 -18.55 4.13
CA GLU A 85 -15.10 -19.05 3.14
C GLU A 85 -14.06 -19.99 3.76
N LYS A 86 -13.47 -19.57 4.89
CA LYS A 86 -12.38 -20.32 5.55
C LYS A 86 -12.87 -21.36 6.55
N ASN A 87 -14.16 -21.39 6.84
CA ASN A 87 -14.81 -22.27 7.83
C ASN A 87 -14.07 -22.32 9.19
N ARG A 88 -13.52 -21.18 9.59
CA ARG A 88 -12.80 -21.02 10.87
C ARG A 88 -12.84 -19.58 11.34
N VAL A 89 -12.72 -19.38 12.66
CA VAL A 89 -12.63 -18.06 13.28
C VAL A 89 -11.23 -17.85 13.82
N LEU A 90 -10.56 -16.82 13.30
CA LEU A 90 -9.26 -16.35 13.80
C LEU A 90 -9.45 -14.98 14.43
N THR A 91 -9.30 -14.93 15.76
CA THR A 91 -9.60 -13.75 16.56
C THR A 91 -8.31 -13.08 17.02
N GLN A 92 -8.33 -11.74 17.01
CA GLN A 92 -7.31 -10.92 17.64
C GLN A 92 -7.93 -9.86 18.54
N ASP A 93 -7.28 -9.60 19.68
CA ASP A 93 -7.66 -8.52 20.59
C ASP A 93 -6.82 -7.29 20.29
N ILE A 94 -7.46 -6.14 20.11
CA ILE A 94 -6.82 -4.85 19.92
C ILE A 94 -7.38 -3.81 20.90
N VAL A 95 -6.58 -2.79 21.18
CA VAL A 95 -6.98 -1.66 22.01
C VAL A 95 -7.10 -0.43 21.14
N ALA A 96 -8.29 0.14 21.05
CA ALA A 96 -8.51 1.43 20.39
C ALA A 96 -8.11 2.55 21.37
N PHE A 97 -6.85 2.98 21.27
CA PHE A 97 -6.33 4.02 22.17
C PHE A 97 -7.11 5.32 22.03
N GLY A 98 -7.50 5.91 23.17
CA GLY A 98 -8.26 7.18 23.20
C GLY A 98 -9.67 7.11 22.63
N CYS A 99 -10.15 5.92 22.26
CA CYS A 99 -11.51 5.73 21.76
C CYS A 99 -12.51 5.67 22.91
N THR A 100 -13.51 6.56 22.85
CA THR A 100 -14.59 6.66 23.85
C THR A 100 -15.97 6.41 23.24
N SER A 101 -16.04 5.92 22.02
CA SER A 101 -17.29 5.65 21.32
C SER A 101 -17.31 4.26 20.73
N ARG A 102 -18.37 3.50 21.02
CA ARG A 102 -18.59 2.17 20.44
C ARG A 102 -18.59 2.21 18.91
N GLY A 103 -19.19 3.24 18.29
CA GLY A 103 -19.20 3.41 16.83
C GLY A 103 -17.80 3.62 16.25
N GLN A 104 -16.95 4.36 16.94
CA GLN A 104 -15.55 4.54 16.55
C GLN A 104 -14.76 3.22 16.69
N ALA A 105 -14.97 2.48 17.78
CA ALA A 105 -14.34 1.17 17.99
C ALA A 105 -14.72 0.16 16.88
N ILE A 106 -16.02 0.12 16.49
CA ILE A 106 -16.48 -0.72 15.37
C ILE A 106 -15.78 -0.32 14.05
N ARG A 107 -15.68 0.97 13.74
CA ARG A 107 -14.98 1.43 12.52
C ARG A 107 -13.49 1.10 12.56
N ALA A 108 -12.86 1.19 13.72
CA ALA A 108 -11.45 0.77 13.87
C ALA A 108 -11.28 -0.74 13.65
N GLY A 109 -12.19 -1.55 14.19
CA GLY A 109 -12.17 -3.01 13.98
C GLY A 109 -12.41 -3.41 12.52
N LYS A 110 -13.36 -2.77 11.84
CA LYS A 110 -13.61 -2.99 10.41
C LYS A 110 -12.39 -2.64 9.57
N TRP A 111 -11.81 -1.47 9.81
CA TRP A 111 -10.59 -1.06 9.12
C TRP A 111 -9.45 -2.06 9.34
N TYR A 112 -9.25 -2.52 10.56
CA TYR A 112 -8.20 -3.49 10.88
C TYR A 112 -8.38 -4.82 10.14
N LEU A 113 -9.62 -5.34 10.07
CA LEU A 113 -9.92 -6.56 9.33
C LEU A 113 -9.73 -6.38 7.82
N GLU A 114 -10.15 -5.24 7.27
CA GLU A 114 -10.02 -4.92 5.86
C GLU A 114 -8.55 -4.77 5.44
N THR A 115 -7.76 -4.06 6.23
CA THR A 115 -6.32 -3.93 6.03
C THR A 115 -5.63 -5.31 6.08
N ASN A 116 -5.94 -6.13 7.09
CA ASN A 116 -5.38 -7.47 7.20
C ASN A 116 -5.77 -8.39 6.03
N ALA A 117 -6.97 -8.21 5.47
CA ALA A 117 -7.43 -9.01 4.34
C ALA A 117 -6.78 -8.59 3.00
N ARG A 118 -6.53 -7.30 2.81
CA ARG A 118 -5.99 -6.74 1.56
C ARG A 118 -4.47 -6.64 1.54
N GLU A 119 -3.87 -6.26 2.67
CA GLU A 119 -2.43 -6.06 2.80
C GLU A 119 -1.77 -7.36 3.30
N ASN A 120 -1.83 -8.39 2.48
CA ASN A 120 -1.33 -9.71 2.83
C ASN A 120 0.06 -10.02 2.24
N GLU A 121 0.68 -9.08 1.55
CA GLU A 121 1.95 -9.27 0.87
C GLU A 121 2.90 -8.10 1.11
N ILE A 122 4.15 -8.42 1.35
CA ILE A 122 5.24 -7.47 1.47
C ILE A 122 6.16 -7.65 0.26
N ILE A 123 6.41 -6.57 -0.46
CA ILE A 123 7.33 -6.55 -1.59
C ILE A 123 8.62 -5.87 -1.15
N LYS A 124 9.74 -6.57 -1.29
CA LYS A 124 11.09 -6.06 -1.00
C LYS A 124 11.90 -5.97 -2.27
N PHE A 125 12.49 -4.83 -2.51
CA PHE A 125 13.38 -4.60 -3.65
C PHE A 125 14.39 -3.50 -3.34
N GLU A 126 15.46 -3.47 -4.10
CA GLU A 126 16.49 -2.45 -4.01
C GLU A 126 16.39 -1.50 -5.20
N THR A 127 16.61 -0.22 -4.97
CA THR A 127 16.55 0.79 -6.02
C THR A 127 17.75 1.74 -5.92
N GLY A 128 18.12 2.33 -7.04
CA GLY A 128 19.15 3.35 -7.09
C GLY A 128 18.65 4.73 -6.60
N SER A 129 19.19 5.80 -7.15
CA SER A 129 18.83 7.19 -6.80
C SER A 129 17.34 7.51 -6.99
N ASN A 130 16.62 6.74 -7.78
CA ASN A 130 15.17 6.92 -8.01
C ASN A 130 14.33 6.73 -6.74
N GLY A 131 14.83 6.00 -5.75
CA GLY A 131 14.15 5.84 -4.47
C GLY A 131 14.39 6.96 -3.46
N SER A 132 15.31 7.88 -3.74
CA SER A 132 15.75 8.86 -2.75
C SER A 132 14.71 9.93 -2.39
N PHE A 133 13.70 10.14 -3.23
CA PHE A 133 12.62 11.11 -3.00
C PHE A 133 11.36 10.49 -2.40
N ILE A 134 11.32 9.17 -2.26
CA ILE A 134 10.18 8.46 -1.66
C ILE A 134 10.32 8.47 -0.14
N VAL A 135 9.24 8.77 0.53
CA VAL A 135 9.20 8.81 1.99
C VAL A 135 8.21 7.78 2.53
N PRO A 136 8.39 7.32 3.80
CA PRO A 136 7.44 6.40 4.41
C PRO A 136 6.01 6.95 4.40
N GLY A 137 5.05 6.15 3.93
CA GLY A 137 3.64 6.53 3.77
C GLY A 137 3.26 7.02 2.38
N ASP A 138 4.21 7.06 1.45
CA ASP A 138 3.90 7.25 0.03
C ASP A 138 3.33 5.98 -0.57
N ILE A 139 2.39 6.14 -1.49
CA ILE A 139 1.86 5.05 -2.30
C ILE A 139 2.74 4.92 -3.55
N ILE A 140 3.24 3.73 -3.79
CA ILE A 140 4.02 3.39 -4.97
C ILE A 140 3.31 2.30 -5.76
N SER A 141 3.47 2.32 -7.07
CA SER A 141 3.04 1.24 -7.94
C SER A 141 4.21 0.31 -8.21
N VAL A 142 3.97 -0.98 -8.18
CA VAL A 142 4.95 -2.00 -8.57
C VAL A 142 4.40 -2.75 -9.77
N GLN A 143 5.18 -2.79 -10.83
CA GLN A 143 4.87 -3.56 -12.03
C GLN A 143 5.93 -4.63 -12.21
N ASP A 144 5.55 -5.86 -11.91
CA ASP A 144 6.41 -7.03 -12.03
C ASP A 144 5.90 -7.96 -13.13
N GLN A 145 6.72 -8.14 -14.15
CA GLN A 145 6.39 -9.00 -15.28
C GLN A 145 6.18 -10.46 -14.90
N GLU A 146 6.91 -10.96 -13.90
CA GLU A 146 6.80 -12.36 -13.48
C GLU A 146 5.45 -12.65 -12.82
N LYS A 147 4.86 -11.64 -12.19
CA LYS A 147 3.57 -11.78 -11.49
C LYS A 147 2.38 -11.43 -12.38
N ASP A 148 2.49 -10.36 -13.14
CA ASP A 148 1.37 -9.84 -13.95
C ASP A 148 1.31 -10.43 -15.35
N LEU A 149 2.35 -11.16 -15.80
CA LEU A 149 2.49 -11.77 -17.14
C LEU A 149 2.42 -10.77 -18.30
N VAL A 150 2.20 -9.49 -18.03
CA VAL A 150 2.09 -8.41 -19.01
C VAL A 150 3.08 -7.30 -18.64
N GLN A 151 3.96 -6.97 -19.57
CA GLN A 151 4.93 -5.91 -19.36
C GLN A 151 4.54 -4.65 -20.14
N PHE A 152 4.28 -3.57 -19.40
CA PHE A 152 4.02 -2.24 -19.96
C PHE A 152 5.19 -1.26 -19.71
N SER A 153 6.38 -1.76 -19.39
CA SER A 153 7.55 -0.93 -19.13
C SER A 153 8.73 -1.31 -20.00
N GLY A 154 9.57 -0.35 -20.31
CA GLY A 154 10.77 -0.52 -21.10
C GLY A 154 11.73 0.66 -20.93
N ARG A 155 12.87 0.58 -21.56
CA ARG A 155 13.82 1.70 -21.66
C ARG A 155 13.70 2.35 -23.02
N VAL A 156 13.85 3.66 -23.07
CA VAL A 156 13.93 4.37 -24.36
C VAL A 156 15.22 3.94 -25.06
N SER A 157 15.07 3.34 -26.21
CA SER A 157 16.20 2.89 -27.04
C SER A 157 16.91 4.06 -27.70
N ASN A 158 18.22 3.96 -27.84
CA ASN A 158 19.00 4.90 -28.65
C ASN A 158 19.01 4.52 -30.15
N THR A 159 18.54 3.33 -30.47
CA THR A 159 18.44 2.82 -31.86
C THR A 159 17.02 3.03 -32.36
N GLY A 160 16.85 3.93 -33.31
CA GLY A 160 15.57 4.21 -33.94
C GLY A 160 15.35 5.69 -34.23
N THR A 161 14.41 5.97 -35.12
CA THR A 161 14.02 7.34 -35.42
C THR A 161 13.18 7.87 -34.26
N ARG A 162 13.65 8.91 -33.61
CA ARG A 162 12.88 9.66 -32.61
C ARG A 162 12.10 10.73 -33.36
N ASP A 163 10.82 10.58 -33.38
CA ASP A 163 9.91 11.59 -33.88
C ASP A 163 9.01 12.07 -32.73
N THR A 164 8.27 13.16 -32.95
CA THR A 164 7.34 13.71 -31.95
C THR A 164 6.29 12.71 -31.50
N ASP A 165 5.98 11.73 -32.35
CA ASP A 165 4.89 10.77 -32.13
C ASP A 165 5.37 9.33 -31.91
N THR A 166 6.69 9.09 -31.90
CA THR A 166 7.25 7.73 -31.77
C THR A 166 8.38 7.69 -30.75
N ILE A 167 8.19 6.89 -29.72
CA ILE A 167 9.20 6.63 -28.71
C ILE A 167 9.71 5.20 -28.91
N PRO A 168 10.97 5.01 -29.38
CA PRO A 168 11.53 3.69 -29.53
C PRO A 168 11.81 3.08 -28.16
N LEU A 169 11.29 1.90 -27.92
CA LEU A 169 11.54 1.11 -26.70
C LEU A 169 12.54 0.00 -27.00
N ASP A 170 13.18 -0.50 -25.95
CA ASP A 170 14.11 -1.64 -26.01
C ASP A 170 13.41 -2.99 -26.24
N ARG A 171 12.07 -2.98 -26.23
CA ARG A 171 11.21 -4.16 -26.42
C ARG A 171 9.84 -3.80 -26.98
N ASP A 172 9.18 -4.80 -27.52
CA ASP A 172 7.80 -4.66 -27.99
C ASP A 172 6.83 -4.72 -26.83
N ILE A 173 5.84 -3.80 -26.85
CA ILE A 173 4.74 -3.76 -25.89
C ILE A 173 3.44 -4.00 -26.63
N THR A 174 2.66 -4.98 -26.18
CA THR A 174 1.34 -5.26 -26.76
C THR A 174 0.26 -4.53 -25.97
N LEU A 175 -0.36 -3.52 -26.59
CA LEU A 175 -1.46 -2.78 -25.99
C LEU A 175 -2.80 -3.41 -26.38
N GLN A 176 -3.73 -3.44 -25.43
CA GLN A 176 -5.09 -3.94 -25.69
C GLN A 176 -5.92 -2.87 -26.40
N THR A 177 -6.58 -3.24 -27.47
CA THR A 177 -7.47 -2.34 -28.22
C THR A 177 -8.65 -1.91 -27.36
N GLY A 178 -8.94 -0.61 -27.32
CA GLY A 178 -10.06 -0.04 -26.58
C GLY A 178 -9.76 0.34 -25.13
N SER A 179 -8.51 0.18 -24.68
CA SER A 179 -8.05 0.65 -23.39
C SER A 179 -7.32 2.00 -23.52
N SER A 180 -7.45 2.86 -22.51
CA SER A 180 -6.69 4.09 -22.41
C SER A 180 -5.40 3.84 -21.65
N TYR A 181 -4.28 4.33 -22.16
CA TYR A 181 -2.96 4.19 -21.55
C TYR A 181 -2.36 5.56 -21.28
N VAL A 182 -1.60 5.66 -20.21
CA VAL A 182 -0.81 6.86 -19.88
C VAL A 182 0.66 6.47 -19.91
N LEU A 183 1.46 7.23 -20.64
CA LEU A 183 2.89 7.02 -20.73
C LEU A 183 3.60 7.86 -19.66
N HIS A 184 4.25 7.18 -18.73
CA HIS A 184 5.13 7.81 -17.74
C HIS A 184 6.57 7.72 -18.22
N VAL A 185 7.21 8.84 -18.49
CA VAL A 185 8.62 8.90 -18.91
C VAL A 185 9.45 9.51 -17.81
N TYR A 186 10.47 8.78 -17.35
CA TYR A 186 11.40 9.24 -16.32
C TYR A 186 12.73 9.63 -16.97
N PHE A 187 13.14 10.88 -16.78
CA PHE A 187 14.43 11.40 -17.23
C PHE A 187 15.38 11.54 -16.04
N ALA A 188 16.67 11.61 -16.31
CA ALA A 188 17.69 11.83 -15.30
C ALA A 188 17.51 13.12 -14.47
N GLY A 189 16.62 14.03 -14.86
CA GLY A 189 16.29 15.28 -14.18
C GLY A 189 14.87 15.38 -13.62
N GLY A 190 14.10 14.30 -13.60
CA GLY A 190 12.72 14.28 -13.09
C GLY A 190 11.73 13.54 -13.99
N ALA A 191 10.49 13.37 -13.52
CA ALA A 191 9.41 12.77 -14.27
C ALA A 191 8.71 13.81 -15.16
N ALA A 192 8.41 13.45 -16.40
CA ALA A 192 7.51 14.20 -17.25
C ALA A 192 6.32 13.31 -17.65
N TYR A 193 5.12 13.86 -17.56
CA TYR A 193 3.89 13.19 -17.99
C TYR A 193 3.55 13.67 -19.39
N LEU A 194 3.41 12.75 -20.31
CA LEU A 194 2.86 13.02 -21.62
C LEU A 194 1.44 12.44 -21.64
N ASN A 195 0.43 13.30 -21.48
CA ASN A 195 -0.95 12.94 -21.71
C ASN A 195 -1.24 13.07 -23.21
N GLN A 196 -1.69 12.02 -23.84
CA GLN A 196 -2.36 12.05 -25.14
C GLN A 196 -3.81 11.65 -24.98
#